data_a3ffbb659ceeea3c0d89b21c00324fdc
#
_entry.id   a3ffbb659ceeea3c0d89b21c00324fdc
#
_cell.length_a   1.000
_cell.length_b   1.000
_cell.length_c   1.000
_cell.angle_alpha   90.00
_cell.angle_beta   90.00
_cell.angle_gamma   90.00
#
_symmetry.space_group_name_H-M   'P 1'
#
loop_
_entity.id
_entity.type
_entity.pdbx_description
1 polymer ?
#
loop_
_entity_poly.entity_id
_entity_poly.type
_entity_poly.pdbx_seq_one_letter_code
_entity_poly.pdbx_strand_id
1 'polypeptide(L)'
;MIKLSRINLINWYTFERLSIDLRGSTSLIGPNGAGKSSILDAIQVVLTGNNRNYFQLNASANVTAGQTRKVGENRSVFDYCLGRVAGETLRSNCISYVSLVFEREHDGKCWTVGIGMSAVDGEQNEEVLGAFIAPDQSLRDSDFLEDVDGAPYVLPWGELTARLRKVPGFENLGHRPTHFTRRVLTVLGGKGHHADPEKFLK
;
A
#
# COMPACT_ATOMS: atom_id res chain seq x y z
N MET A 1 -17.77 3.28 -14.83
CA MET A 1 -16.70 3.99 -14.08
C MET A 1 -15.87 2.93 -13.35
N ILE A 2 -14.58 3.18 -13.06
CA ILE A 2 -13.77 2.35 -12.17
C ILE A 2 -13.65 3.09 -10.84
N LYS A 3 -13.86 2.40 -9.73
CA LYS A 3 -13.80 2.95 -8.38
C LYS A 3 -12.87 2.11 -7.49
N LEU A 4 -12.25 2.74 -6.53
CA LEU A 4 -11.58 2.06 -5.44
C LEU A 4 -12.64 1.47 -4.51
N SER A 5 -12.66 0.15 -4.35
CA SER A 5 -13.66 -0.57 -3.57
C SER A 5 -13.14 -1.12 -2.24
N ARG A 6 -11.81 -1.32 -2.12
CA ARG A 6 -11.20 -1.77 -0.85
C ARG A 6 -9.75 -1.34 -0.75
N ILE A 7 -9.31 -1.11 0.49
CA ILE A 7 -7.92 -0.89 0.89
C ILE A 7 -7.55 -1.98 1.89
N ASN A 8 -6.45 -2.68 1.68
CA ASN A 8 -5.90 -3.62 2.64
C ASN A 8 -4.50 -3.16 3.09
N LEU A 9 -4.28 -3.20 4.38
CA LEU A 9 -3.03 -2.83 5.03
C LEU A 9 -2.60 -3.97 5.94
N ILE A 10 -1.36 -4.43 5.80
CA ILE A 10 -0.70 -5.38 6.68
C ILE A 10 0.60 -4.75 7.17
N ASN A 11 0.78 -4.68 8.49
CA ASN A 11 1.94 -4.06 9.12
C ASN A 11 2.23 -2.65 8.59
N TRP A 12 1.21 -1.81 8.55
CA TRP A 12 1.30 -0.44 8.08
C TRP A 12 0.93 0.56 9.17
N TYR A 13 1.83 1.46 9.56
CA TYR A 13 1.68 2.38 10.67
C TYR A 13 1.34 1.61 11.97
N THR A 14 0.25 1.96 12.64
CA THR A 14 -0.24 1.25 13.85
C THR A 14 -1.13 0.05 13.54
N PHE A 15 -1.45 -0.18 12.26
CA PHE A 15 -2.30 -1.29 11.85
C PHE A 15 -1.47 -2.55 11.65
N GLU A 16 -1.76 -3.60 12.41
CA GLU A 16 -1.23 -4.93 12.12
C GLU A 16 -1.93 -5.53 10.91
N ARG A 17 -3.26 -5.40 10.89
CA ARG A 17 -4.10 -5.77 9.75
C ARG A 17 -5.32 -4.87 9.69
N LEU A 18 -5.68 -4.45 8.48
CA LEU A 18 -6.86 -3.62 8.25
C LEU A 18 -7.37 -3.84 6.83
N SER A 19 -8.67 -4.08 6.71
CA SER A 19 -9.37 -4.10 5.43
C SER A 19 -10.55 -3.14 5.49
N ILE A 20 -10.57 -2.15 4.60
CA ILE A 20 -11.61 -1.11 4.55
C ILE A 20 -12.37 -1.27 3.24
N ASP A 21 -13.64 -1.67 3.33
CA ASP A 21 -14.56 -1.66 2.20
C ASP A 21 -15.08 -0.23 1.94
N LEU A 22 -14.93 0.25 0.73
CA LEU A 22 -15.36 1.58 0.29
C LEU A 22 -16.62 1.46 -0.56
N ARG A 23 -17.70 2.14 -0.14
CA ARG A 23 -18.98 2.14 -0.84
C ARG A 23 -19.34 3.57 -1.24
N GLY A 24 -19.16 3.89 -2.53
CA GLY A 24 -19.43 5.24 -3.03
C GLY A 24 -18.47 6.27 -2.43
N SER A 25 -18.98 7.45 -2.08
CA SER A 25 -18.21 8.46 -1.36
C SER A 25 -18.01 8.05 0.09
N THR A 26 -16.77 7.91 0.51
CA THR A 26 -16.38 7.46 1.84
C THR A 26 -15.57 8.54 2.54
N SER A 27 -15.91 8.85 3.79
CA SER A 27 -15.16 9.78 4.64
C SER A 27 -14.42 9.03 5.75
N LEU A 28 -13.14 9.34 5.93
CA LEU A 28 -12.34 8.83 7.05
C LEU A 28 -12.47 9.80 8.23
N ILE A 29 -13.19 9.39 9.28
CA ILE A 29 -13.45 10.20 10.47
C ILE A 29 -12.77 9.56 11.67
N GLY A 30 -12.19 10.36 12.54
CA GLY A 30 -11.53 9.90 13.76
C GLY A 30 -10.65 10.98 14.39
N PRO A 31 -10.15 10.78 15.60
CA PRO A 31 -9.27 11.71 16.29
C PRO A 31 -7.93 11.90 15.58
N ASN A 32 -7.17 12.91 15.98
CA ASN A 32 -5.80 13.10 15.49
C ASN A 32 -4.95 11.91 15.94
N GLY A 33 -4.07 11.44 15.05
CA GLY A 33 -3.26 10.24 15.30
C GLY A 33 -3.92 8.90 14.96
N ALA A 34 -5.23 8.85 14.66
CA ALA A 34 -5.94 7.61 14.33
C ALA A 34 -5.52 6.93 13.01
N GLY A 35 -4.54 7.46 12.30
CA GLY A 35 -4.02 6.85 11.07
C GLY A 35 -4.75 7.25 9.78
N LYS A 36 -5.66 8.24 9.81
CA LYS A 36 -6.37 8.69 8.60
C LYS A 36 -5.42 9.07 7.46
N SER A 37 -4.42 9.89 7.76
CA SER A 37 -3.41 10.32 6.78
C SER A 37 -2.54 9.15 6.33
N SER A 38 -2.21 8.20 7.22
CA SER A 38 -1.39 7.03 6.84
C SER A 38 -2.12 6.08 5.90
N ILE A 39 -3.47 6.06 5.90
CA ILE A 39 -4.27 5.33 4.91
C ILE A 39 -4.18 6.04 3.54
N LEU A 40 -4.26 7.37 3.50
CA LEU A 40 -4.09 8.12 2.26
C LEU A 40 -2.67 7.99 1.69
N ASP A 41 -1.66 8.00 2.55
CA ASP A 41 -0.27 7.78 2.16
C ASP A 41 -0.06 6.36 1.59
N ALA A 42 -0.72 5.35 2.16
CA ALA A 42 -0.71 3.99 1.64
C ALA A 42 -1.26 3.91 0.20
N ILE A 43 -2.35 4.62 -0.09
CA ILE A 43 -2.91 4.71 -1.46
C ILE A 43 -1.87 5.31 -2.41
N GLN A 44 -1.21 6.41 -2.02
CA GLN A 44 -0.18 7.05 -2.85
C GLN A 44 1.00 6.11 -3.11
N VAL A 45 1.47 5.39 -2.09
CA VAL A 45 2.58 4.42 -2.21
C VAL A 45 2.26 3.35 -3.23
N VAL A 46 1.05 2.77 -3.20
CA VAL A 46 0.65 1.77 -4.21
C VAL A 46 0.52 2.39 -5.59
N LEU A 47 -0.20 3.51 -5.74
CA LEU A 47 -0.44 4.10 -7.07
C LEU A 47 0.85 4.54 -7.76
N THR A 48 1.88 4.90 -6.99
CA THR A 48 3.19 5.33 -7.53
C THR A 48 4.22 4.21 -7.56
N GLY A 49 3.89 3.01 -7.04
CA GLY A 49 4.84 1.90 -6.92
C GLY A 49 6.00 2.21 -5.98
N ASN A 50 5.77 2.99 -4.94
CA ASN A 50 6.79 3.53 -4.02
C ASN A 50 7.84 4.41 -4.72
N ASN A 51 7.49 5.07 -5.81
CA ASN A 51 8.40 6.03 -6.46
C ASN A 51 8.33 7.38 -5.74
N ARG A 52 9.33 7.64 -4.89
CA ARG A 52 9.41 8.85 -4.04
C ARG A 52 9.43 10.18 -4.83
N ASN A 53 9.63 10.15 -6.13
CA ASN A 53 9.54 11.35 -6.97
C ASN A 53 8.10 11.79 -7.26
N TYR A 54 7.11 10.92 -7.03
CA TYR A 54 5.71 11.15 -7.39
C TYR A 54 4.77 11.28 -6.19
N PHE A 55 5.26 11.14 -4.96
CA PHE A 55 4.43 11.35 -3.78
C PHE A 55 5.19 12.03 -2.65
N GLN A 56 4.44 12.69 -1.78
CA GLN A 56 4.94 13.27 -0.55
C GLN A 56 4.08 12.79 0.61
N LEU A 57 4.71 12.08 1.55
CA LEU A 57 4.03 11.57 2.73
C LEU A 57 3.71 12.72 3.69
N ASN A 58 2.64 12.53 4.46
CA ASN A 58 2.23 13.52 5.45
C ASN A 58 3.29 13.68 6.54
N ALA A 59 3.51 14.91 6.95
CA ALA A 59 4.41 15.22 8.05
C ALA A 59 3.95 14.53 9.35
N SER A 60 4.91 14.12 10.17
CA SER A 60 4.65 13.57 11.50
C SER A 60 3.77 14.53 12.31
N ALA A 61 2.69 14.02 12.93
CA ALA A 61 1.77 14.79 13.77
C ALA A 61 2.39 15.25 15.11
N ASN A 62 3.66 14.93 15.37
CA ASN A 62 4.33 15.14 16.65
C ASN A 62 5.01 16.51 16.79
N VAL A 63 4.65 17.49 15.97
CA VAL A 63 5.12 18.87 16.20
C VAL A 63 4.22 19.51 17.25
N THR A 64 4.68 19.51 18.50
CA THR A 64 4.06 20.29 19.58
C THR A 64 4.07 21.77 19.17
N ALA A 65 2.94 22.46 19.37
CA ALA A 65 2.83 23.87 19.06
C ALA A 65 3.98 24.67 19.73
N GLY A 66 4.86 25.25 18.91
CA GLY A 66 6.03 26.04 19.39
C GLY A 66 7.39 25.48 18.96
N GLN A 67 7.50 24.30 18.39
CA GLN A 67 8.76 23.81 17.82
C GLN A 67 8.84 24.16 16.33
N THR A 68 9.92 24.83 15.94
CA THR A 68 10.26 25.05 14.53
C THR A 68 10.48 23.71 13.85
N ARG A 69 9.71 23.44 12.79
CA ARG A 69 9.90 22.25 11.94
C ARG A 69 11.36 22.15 11.51
N LYS A 70 12.08 21.15 11.96
CA LYS A 70 13.32 20.76 11.30
C LYS A 70 12.97 20.22 9.92
N VAL A 71 13.57 20.79 8.89
CA VAL A 71 13.47 20.28 7.52
C VAL A 71 14.00 18.84 7.56
N GLY A 72 13.11 17.84 7.39
CA GLY A 72 13.49 16.41 7.39
C GLY A 72 12.63 15.46 8.22
N GLU A 73 11.62 15.95 8.98
CA GLU A 73 10.74 15.08 9.80
C GLU A 73 9.47 14.61 9.08
N ASN A 74 9.55 14.39 7.79
CA ASN A 74 8.49 13.68 7.09
C ASN A 74 8.61 12.18 7.40
N ARG A 75 7.48 11.54 7.71
CA ARG A 75 7.43 10.08 7.81
C ARG A 75 7.95 9.47 6.52
N SER A 76 8.70 8.41 6.63
CA SER A 76 9.11 7.58 5.50
C SER A 76 8.19 6.35 5.38
N VAL A 77 8.23 5.68 4.24
CA VAL A 77 7.58 4.37 4.08
C VAL A 77 8.17 3.37 5.07
N PHE A 78 9.47 3.47 5.33
CA PHE A 78 10.17 2.70 6.35
C PHE A 78 9.56 2.87 7.75
N ASP A 79 9.26 4.13 8.16
CA ASP A 79 8.61 4.41 9.44
C ASP A 79 7.19 3.83 9.51
N TYR A 80 6.48 3.82 8.38
CA TYR A 80 5.16 3.19 8.31
C TYR A 80 5.25 1.67 8.45
N CYS A 81 6.20 1.01 7.79
CA CYS A 81 6.41 -0.44 7.92
C CYS A 81 6.72 -0.83 9.37
N LEU A 82 7.64 -0.13 10.02
CA LEU A 82 8.02 -0.39 11.41
C LEU A 82 6.98 0.10 12.43
N GLY A 83 6.02 0.93 12.01
CA GLY A 83 5.02 1.51 12.91
C GLY A 83 5.63 2.49 13.90
N ARG A 84 6.51 3.38 13.43
CA ARG A 84 7.15 4.39 14.29
C ARG A 84 6.16 5.49 14.66
N VAL A 85 5.89 5.61 15.96
CA VAL A 85 4.95 6.58 16.53
C VAL A 85 5.56 7.19 17.78
N ALA A 86 5.65 8.51 17.84
CA ALA A 86 6.14 9.25 19.02
C ALA A 86 7.51 8.80 19.54
N GLY A 87 8.39 8.31 18.67
CA GLY A 87 9.71 7.81 19.02
C GLY A 87 9.76 6.34 19.42
N GLU A 88 8.63 5.67 19.48
CA GLU A 88 8.53 4.22 19.69
C GLU A 88 8.43 3.48 18.35
N THR A 89 9.00 2.29 18.29
CA THR A 89 8.95 1.38 17.14
C THR A 89 8.13 0.15 17.53
N LEU A 90 7.01 -0.09 16.85
CA LEU A 90 6.13 -1.21 17.15
C LEU A 90 6.67 -2.56 16.65
N ARG A 91 7.50 -2.54 15.59
CA ARG A 91 8.04 -3.73 14.93
C ARG A 91 9.54 -3.56 14.69
N SER A 92 10.34 -4.52 15.12
CA SER A 92 11.79 -4.53 14.86
C SER A 92 12.14 -5.12 13.50
N ASN A 93 11.29 -6.00 12.96
CA ASN A 93 11.40 -6.64 11.67
C ASN A 93 10.01 -6.98 11.16
N CYS A 94 9.68 -6.63 9.92
CA CYS A 94 8.37 -6.92 9.37
C CYS A 94 8.36 -7.02 7.85
N ILE A 95 7.38 -7.78 7.36
CA ILE A 95 6.88 -7.68 5.99
C ILE A 95 5.58 -6.89 6.05
N SER A 96 5.47 -5.90 5.18
CA SER A 96 4.30 -5.04 5.04
C SER A 96 3.68 -5.23 3.67
N TYR A 97 2.35 -5.29 3.62
CA TYR A 97 1.61 -5.27 2.37
C TYR A 97 0.61 -4.11 2.36
N VAL A 98 0.59 -3.41 1.25
CA VAL A 98 -0.47 -2.46 0.93
C VAL A 98 -1.10 -2.87 -0.38
N SER A 99 -2.43 -3.03 -0.41
CA SER A 99 -3.13 -3.33 -1.65
C SER A 99 -4.43 -2.56 -1.78
N LEU A 100 -4.79 -2.28 -3.03
CA LEU A 100 -5.98 -1.55 -3.45
C LEU A 100 -6.80 -2.45 -4.36
N VAL A 101 -8.10 -2.57 -4.08
CA VAL A 101 -9.04 -3.25 -4.95
C VAL A 101 -9.82 -2.23 -5.72
N PHE A 102 -9.78 -2.33 -7.03
CA PHE A 102 -10.58 -1.52 -7.95
C PHE A 102 -11.69 -2.37 -8.55
N GLU A 103 -12.84 -1.77 -8.74
CA GLU A 103 -14.03 -2.41 -9.31
C GLU A 103 -14.60 -1.56 -10.44
N ARG A 104 -14.97 -2.19 -11.54
CA ARG A 104 -15.63 -1.55 -12.66
C ARG A 104 -17.14 -1.73 -12.55
N GLU A 105 -17.87 -0.62 -12.43
CA GLU A 105 -19.31 -0.61 -12.09
C GLU A 105 -20.20 -1.32 -13.09
N HIS A 106 -19.87 -1.30 -14.39
CA HIS A 106 -20.79 -1.81 -15.40
C HIS A 106 -20.81 -3.33 -15.56
N ASP A 107 -19.74 -4.02 -15.16
CA ASP A 107 -19.60 -5.48 -15.30
C ASP A 107 -19.10 -6.18 -14.03
N GLY A 108 -18.83 -5.43 -12.97
CA GLY A 108 -18.35 -5.95 -11.69
C GLY A 108 -16.93 -6.51 -11.71
N LYS A 109 -16.19 -6.37 -12.82
CA LYS A 109 -14.80 -6.81 -12.87
C LYS A 109 -13.96 -6.05 -11.86
N CYS A 110 -13.09 -6.77 -11.18
CA CYS A 110 -12.23 -6.21 -10.17
C CYS A 110 -10.76 -6.50 -10.45
N TRP A 111 -9.89 -5.72 -9.83
CA TRP A 111 -8.43 -5.90 -9.84
C TRP A 111 -7.90 -5.56 -8.47
N THR A 112 -7.06 -6.43 -7.93
CA THR A 112 -6.23 -6.06 -6.80
C THR A 112 -4.85 -5.68 -7.30
N VAL A 113 -4.42 -4.48 -6.94
CA VAL A 113 -3.04 -4.01 -7.17
C VAL A 113 -2.36 -3.83 -5.82
N GLY A 114 -1.11 -4.24 -5.68
CA GLY A 114 -0.45 -4.18 -4.39
C GLY A 114 1.06 -4.15 -4.46
N ILE A 115 1.65 -3.82 -3.32
CA ILE A 115 3.09 -3.75 -3.12
C ILE A 115 3.45 -4.46 -1.81
N GLY A 116 4.53 -5.24 -1.84
CA GLY A 116 5.15 -5.85 -0.68
C GLY A 116 6.47 -5.17 -0.35
N MET A 117 6.71 -4.94 0.92
CA MET A 117 7.90 -4.27 1.44
C MET A 117 8.41 -5.01 2.68
N SER A 118 9.70 -4.94 2.96
CA SER A 118 10.27 -5.36 4.24
C SER A 118 11.02 -4.20 4.89
N ALA A 119 11.05 -4.19 6.22
CA ALA A 119 11.79 -3.21 6.98
C ALA A 119 12.39 -3.86 8.24
N VAL A 120 13.63 -3.51 8.55
CA VAL A 120 14.36 -3.99 9.72
C VAL A 120 14.85 -2.79 10.51
N ASP A 121 14.52 -2.72 11.81
CA ASP A 121 14.97 -1.63 12.65
C ASP A 121 16.50 -1.60 12.75
N GLY A 122 17.07 -0.40 12.64
CA GLY A 122 18.52 -0.20 12.49
C GLY A 122 18.96 0.01 11.04
N GLU A 123 18.15 -0.35 10.05
CA GLU A 123 18.38 0.03 8.65
C GLU A 123 17.87 1.44 8.36
N GLN A 124 18.20 1.98 7.18
CA GLN A 124 17.83 3.34 6.80
C GLN A 124 16.57 3.42 5.93
N ASN A 125 16.28 2.34 5.21
CA ASN A 125 15.20 2.30 4.24
C ASN A 125 14.52 0.94 4.24
N GLU A 126 13.26 0.93 3.81
CA GLU A 126 12.55 -0.29 3.45
C GLU A 126 13.12 -0.92 2.16
N GLU A 127 13.04 -2.22 2.06
CA GLU A 127 13.24 -2.95 0.83
C GLU A 127 11.88 -3.19 0.15
N VAL A 128 11.73 -2.81 -1.11
CA VAL A 128 10.57 -3.18 -1.91
C VAL A 128 10.74 -4.60 -2.45
N LEU A 129 9.97 -5.54 -1.91
CA LEU A 129 9.98 -6.95 -2.32
C LEU A 129 9.41 -7.13 -3.72
N GLY A 130 8.44 -6.31 -4.07
CA GLY A 130 7.85 -6.28 -5.39
C GLY A 130 6.44 -5.71 -5.41
N ALA A 131 5.90 -5.56 -6.62
CA ALA A 131 4.55 -5.10 -6.87
C ALA A 131 3.80 -6.10 -7.76
N PHE A 132 2.48 -6.15 -7.65
CA PHE A 132 1.66 -7.12 -8.37
C PHE A 132 0.33 -6.53 -8.84
N ILE A 133 -0.25 -7.18 -9.86
CA ILE A 133 -1.64 -7.01 -10.29
C ILE A 133 -2.29 -8.39 -10.36
N ALA A 134 -3.43 -8.55 -9.69
CA ALA A 134 -4.25 -9.75 -9.68
C ALA A 134 -5.62 -9.43 -10.29
N PRO A 135 -5.84 -9.74 -11.58
CA PRO A 135 -7.12 -9.53 -12.26
C PRO A 135 -8.20 -10.46 -11.70
N ASP A 136 -9.43 -9.97 -11.71
CA ASP A 136 -10.64 -10.69 -11.25
C ASP A 136 -10.53 -11.23 -9.79
N GLN A 137 -9.65 -10.59 -8.99
CA GLN A 137 -9.46 -10.89 -7.58
C GLN A 137 -9.79 -9.66 -6.72
N SER A 138 -10.62 -9.86 -5.71
CA SER A 138 -10.95 -8.89 -4.67
C SER A 138 -10.32 -9.33 -3.35
N LEU A 139 -8.98 -9.22 -3.27
CA LEU A 139 -8.22 -9.68 -2.11
C LEU A 139 -8.61 -8.91 -0.84
N ARG A 140 -8.49 -9.60 0.30
CA ARG A 140 -8.67 -9.07 1.65
C ARG A 140 -7.37 -9.17 2.44
N ASP A 141 -7.32 -8.58 3.61
CA ASP A 141 -6.22 -8.71 4.55
C ASP A 141 -5.86 -10.18 4.84
N SER A 142 -6.86 -11.06 4.95
CA SER A 142 -6.67 -12.51 5.17
C SER A 142 -5.88 -13.21 4.08
N ASP A 143 -5.91 -12.71 2.83
CA ASP A 143 -5.20 -13.34 1.72
C ASP A 143 -3.67 -13.15 1.80
N PHE A 144 -3.22 -12.22 2.64
CA PHE A 144 -1.80 -11.93 2.93
C PHE A 144 -1.30 -12.66 4.17
N LEU A 145 -2.15 -13.47 4.80
CA LEU A 145 -1.87 -14.13 6.06
C LEU A 145 -2.03 -15.64 5.93
N GLU A 146 -1.37 -16.36 6.82
CA GLU A 146 -1.58 -17.77 7.07
C GLU A 146 -1.80 -17.98 8.57
N ASP A 147 -2.69 -18.89 8.93
CA ASP A 147 -2.83 -19.32 10.30
C ASP A 147 -1.77 -20.36 10.62
N VAL A 148 -0.92 -20.08 11.57
CA VAL A 148 0.10 -21.00 12.08
C VAL A 148 -0.17 -21.19 13.57
N ASP A 149 -0.63 -22.36 13.94
CA ASP A 149 -0.95 -22.71 15.33
C ASP A 149 -1.94 -21.74 16.03
N GLY A 150 -2.92 -21.22 15.27
CA GLY A 150 -3.92 -20.28 15.78
C GLY A 150 -3.46 -18.81 15.83
N ALA A 151 -2.28 -18.51 15.30
CA ALA A 151 -1.75 -17.16 15.19
C ALA A 151 -1.64 -16.72 13.71
N PRO A 152 -2.05 -15.49 13.35
CA PRO A 152 -1.91 -14.99 12.00
C PRO A 152 -0.43 -14.68 11.69
N TYR A 153 0.09 -15.31 10.67
CA TYR A 153 1.45 -15.10 10.18
C TYR A 153 1.41 -14.39 8.82
N VAL A 154 2.21 -13.35 8.66
CA VAL A 154 2.30 -12.62 7.38
C VAL A 154 3.08 -13.44 6.38
N LEU A 155 2.46 -13.75 5.25
CA LEU A 155 3.09 -14.54 4.19
C LEU A 155 4.36 -13.87 3.67
N PRO A 156 5.48 -14.61 3.55
CA PRO A 156 6.63 -14.16 2.79
C PRO A 156 6.25 -13.85 1.33
N TRP A 157 6.92 -12.87 0.72
CA TRP A 157 6.65 -12.45 -0.66
C TRP A 157 6.64 -13.61 -1.67
N GLY A 158 7.60 -14.54 -1.52
CA GLY A 158 7.68 -15.72 -2.38
C GLY A 158 6.45 -16.62 -2.29
N GLU A 159 5.92 -16.82 -1.09
CA GLU A 159 4.73 -17.65 -0.85
C GLU A 159 3.46 -16.97 -1.34
N LEU A 160 3.29 -15.67 -1.04
CA LEU A 160 2.17 -14.89 -1.56
C LEU A 160 2.13 -14.93 -3.09
N THR A 161 3.25 -14.65 -3.74
CA THR A 161 3.31 -14.66 -5.20
C THR A 161 3.14 -16.06 -5.80
N ALA A 162 3.59 -17.12 -5.12
CA ALA A 162 3.33 -18.50 -5.53
C ALA A 162 1.84 -18.85 -5.49
N ARG A 163 1.11 -18.35 -4.47
CA ARG A 163 -0.36 -18.51 -4.39
C ARG A 163 -1.05 -17.73 -5.52
N LEU A 164 -0.67 -16.48 -5.72
CA LEU A 164 -1.28 -15.59 -6.71
C LEU A 164 -0.96 -15.97 -8.16
N ARG A 165 0.15 -16.68 -8.44
CA ARG A 165 0.47 -17.21 -9.77
C ARG A 165 -0.59 -18.20 -10.31
N LYS A 166 -1.40 -18.77 -9.44
CA LYS A 166 -2.54 -19.63 -9.82
C LYS A 166 -3.72 -18.83 -10.40
N VAL A 167 -3.74 -17.52 -10.19
CA VAL A 167 -4.76 -16.61 -10.72
C VAL A 167 -4.47 -16.33 -12.19
N PRO A 168 -5.42 -16.56 -13.11
CA PRO A 168 -5.24 -16.21 -14.50
C PRO A 168 -4.95 -14.74 -14.70
N GLY A 169 -3.90 -14.42 -15.47
CA GLY A 169 -3.49 -13.04 -15.73
C GLY A 169 -2.77 -12.33 -14.59
N PHE A 170 -2.38 -13.04 -13.53
CA PHE A 170 -1.55 -12.49 -12.46
C PHE A 170 -0.23 -11.97 -13.01
N GLU A 171 0.13 -10.75 -12.61
CA GLU A 171 1.39 -10.11 -12.99
C GLU A 171 2.22 -9.80 -11.73
N ASN A 172 3.40 -10.42 -11.63
CA ASN A 172 4.43 -9.98 -10.69
C ASN A 172 5.38 -9.04 -11.43
N LEU A 173 5.36 -7.77 -11.06
CA LEU A 173 6.08 -6.69 -11.75
C LEU A 173 7.43 -6.36 -11.10
N GLY A 174 7.79 -7.11 -10.03
CA GLY A 174 9.02 -6.90 -9.27
C GLY A 174 9.13 -5.47 -8.74
N HIS A 175 10.36 -5.04 -8.52
CA HIS A 175 10.66 -3.67 -8.06
C HIS A 175 10.95 -2.75 -9.27
N ARG A 176 9.92 -2.42 -10.04
CA ARG A 176 9.99 -1.49 -11.18
C ARG A 176 8.88 -0.45 -11.10
N PRO A 177 9.03 0.61 -10.28
CA PRO A 177 7.95 1.54 -9.97
C PRO A 177 7.28 2.15 -11.20
N THR A 178 8.06 2.68 -12.13
CA THR A 178 7.53 3.30 -13.37
C THR A 178 6.76 2.29 -14.23
N HIS A 179 7.25 1.05 -14.35
CA HIS A 179 6.57 0.00 -15.10
C HIS A 179 5.27 -0.40 -14.42
N PHE A 180 5.30 -0.56 -13.11
CA PHE A 180 4.10 -0.85 -12.30
C PHE A 180 3.05 0.25 -12.44
N THR A 181 3.41 1.51 -12.21
CA THR A 181 2.48 2.64 -12.32
C THR A 181 1.86 2.72 -13.71
N ARG A 182 2.66 2.59 -14.78
CA ARG A 182 2.15 2.55 -16.14
C ARG A 182 1.16 1.40 -16.36
N ARG A 183 1.46 0.22 -15.83
CA ARG A 183 0.58 -0.94 -15.96
C ARG A 183 -0.72 -0.77 -15.20
N VAL A 184 -0.68 -0.24 -13.97
CA VAL A 184 -1.87 0.11 -13.19
C VAL A 184 -2.74 1.11 -13.95
N LEU A 185 -2.17 2.19 -14.47
CA LEU A 185 -2.92 3.18 -15.26
C LEU A 185 -3.55 2.57 -16.51
N THR A 186 -2.86 1.65 -17.19
CA THR A 186 -3.41 0.93 -18.34
C THR A 186 -4.62 0.10 -17.95
N VAL A 187 -4.54 -0.65 -16.86
CA VAL A 187 -5.63 -1.49 -16.35
C VAL A 187 -6.83 -0.63 -15.93
N LEU A 188 -6.58 0.47 -15.21
CA LEU A 188 -7.63 1.36 -14.71
C LEU A 188 -8.18 2.31 -15.80
N GLY A 189 -7.35 2.79 -16.70
CA GLY A 189 -7.72 3.79 -17.71
C GLY A 189 -8.32 3.22 -18.99
N GLY A 190 -8.18 1.93 -19.25
CA GLY A 190 -8.75 1.26 -20.43
C GLY A 190 -8.20 1.72 -21.79
N LYS A 191 -7.20 2.58 -21.84
CA LYS A 191 -6.56 3.06 -23.07
C LYS A 191 -5.08 2.71 -23.04
N GLY A 192 -4.72 1.82 -23.95
CA GLY A 192 -3.44 1.25 -24.29
C GLY A 192 -2.12 1.92 -23.88
N HIS A 193 -1.03 1.38 -24.36
CA HIS A 193 0.40 1.54 -24.06
C HIS A 193 0.98 2.96 -23.84
N HIS A 194 0.16 4.01 -23.83
CA HIS A 194 0.58 5.42 -23.77
C HIS A 194 0.15 6.18 -22.50
N ALA A 195 -0.28 5.48 -21.43
CA ALA A 195 -0.51 6.14 -20.15
C ALA A 195 0.83 6.65 -19.62
N ASP A 196 1.02 7.97 -19.69
CA ASP A 196 2.19 8.65 -19.18
C ASP A 196 1.98 8.96 -17.69
N PRO A 197 2.72 8.30 -16.77
CA PRO A 197 2.57 8.53 -15.35
C PRO A 197 2.76 10.00 -14.95
N GLU A 198 3.64 10.73 -15.65
CA GLU A 198 3.91 12.14 -15.32
C GLU A 198 2.72 13.06 -15.60
N LYS A 199 1.89 12.73 -16.58
CA LYS A 199 0.67 13.50 -16.88
C LYS A 199 -0.50 13.17 -15.97
N PHE A 200 -0.48 12.00 -15.33
CA PHE A 200 -1.57 11.53 -14.48
C PHE A 200 -1.35 11.87 -13.00
N LEU A 201 -0.09 11.99 -12.58
CA LEU A 201 0.28 12.22 -11.18
C LEU A 201 0.65 13.69 -10.87
N LYS A 202 0.61 14.56 -11.87
CA LYS A 202 0.68 16.03 -11.74
C LYS A 202 -0.72 16.63 -11.73
#